data_fb55cd62b22d4d85e3e17a1666e8a2b3
#
_entry.id   fb55cd62b22d4d85e3e17a1666e8a2b3
#
_cell.length_a   1.000
_cell.length_b   1.000
_cell.length_c   1.000
_cell.angle_alpha   90.00
_cell.angle_beta   90.00
_cell.angle_gamma   90.00
#
_symmetry.space_group_name_H-M   'P 1'
#
loop_
_entity.id
_entity.type
_entity.pdbx_description
1 polymer ?
#
loop_
_entity_poly.entity_id
_entity_poly.type
_entity_poly.pdbx_seq_one_letter_code
_entity_poly.pdbx_strand_id
1 'polypeptide(L)'
;MNKILKKIMQILKITSISLVFLLVLNKVSFACDFLSINIGGNKSQIEKYFGPIETDEENTEEPNDVTTVSAEIDRFCPNSNLGNSFIQAFIVNDKIAGISIEVLNGTNNEESKKKLLYNYVTSNYGKIENSTNPNWTGYKMWSIGGREIIYGKTYQRKKFLIEELQISNAEYMPYLIDNEPNDE
;
A
#
# COMPACT_ATOMS: atom_id res chain seq x y z
N MET A 1 57.60 20.96 -3.72
CA MET A 1 56.14 20.88 -4.07
C MET A 1 55.41 21.94 -3.26
N ASN A 2 54.84 22.93 -3.90
CA ASN A 2 54.38 24.21 -3.34
C ASN A 2 53.25 23.99 -2.32
N LYS A 3 53.28 24.59 -1.13
CA LYS A 3 52.21 24.53 -0.10
C LYS A 3 50.81 24.83 -0.63
N ILE A 4 50.76 25.69 -1.65
CA ILE A 4 49.53 26.06 -2.34
C ILE A 4 48.92 24.88 -3.11
N LEU A 5 49.75 24.09 -3.81
CA LEU A 5 49.31 22.92 -4.57
C LEU A 5 48.73 21.82 -3.69
N LYS A 6 49.33 21.63 -2.49
CA LYS A 6 48.77 20.67 -1.48
C LYS A 6 47.42 21.11 -0.95
N LYS A 7 47.19 22.39 -0.70
CA LYS A 7 45.90 22.94 -0.25
C LYS A 7 44.82 22.79 -1.33
N ILE A 8 45.15 23.07 -2.59
CA ILE A 8 44.20 22.89 -3.69
C ILE A 8 43.81 21.43 -3.87
N MET A 9 44.76 20.49 -3.76
CA MET A 9 44.51 19.06 -3.87
C MET A 9 43.64 18.53 -2.71
N GLN A 10 43.77 19.09 -1.49
CA GLN A 10 42.93 18.73 -0.36
C GLN A 10 41.49 19.23 -0.55
N ILE A 11 41.31 20.47 -1.03
CA ILE A 11 39.97 21.05 -1.30
C ILE A 11 39.26 20.24 -2.40
N LEU A 12 39.97 19.86 -3.47
CA LEU A 12 39.41 19.04 -4.56
C LEU A 12 38.99 17.64 -4.08
N LYS A 13 39.71 17.03 -3.14
CA LYS A 13 39.34 15.74 -2.57
C LYS A 13 38.09 15.84 -1.68
N ILE A 14 37.97 16.89 -0.88
CA ILE A 14 36.81 17.13 -0.01
C ILE A 14 35.55 17.43 -0.82
N THR A 15 35.65 18.25 -1.87
CA THR A 15 34.51 18.54 -2.75
C THR A 15 34.06 17.34 -3.56
N SER A 16 34.98 16.47 -3.99
CA SER A 16 34.67 15.24 -4.72
C SER A 16 33.94 14.23 -3.83
N ILE A 17 34.37 14.07 -2.56
CA ILE A 17 33.72 13.19 -1.59
C ILE A 17 32.32 13.70 -1.23
N SER A 18 32.15 15.00 -1.05
CA SER A 18 30.86 15.61 -0.75
C SER A 18 29.85 15.46 -1.92
N LEU A 19 30.31 15.56 -3.16
CA LEU A 19 29.49 15.38 -4.35
C LEU A 19 29.02 13.92 -4.50
N VAL A 20 29.87 12.95 -4.23
CA VAL A 20 29.52 11.53 -4.25
C VAL A 20 28.51 11.19 -3.14
N PHE A 21 28.68 11.78 -1.95
CA PHE A 21 27.74 11.57 -0.85
C PHE A 21 26.34 12.14 -1.13
N LEU A 22 26.25 13.29 -1.81
CA LEU A 22 24.98 13.87 -2.26
C LEU A 22 24.29 13.03 -3.33
N LEU A 23 25.03 12.35 -4.21
CA LEU A 23 24.44 11.45 -5.23
C LEU A 23 23.92 10.12 -4.67
N VAL A 24 24.47 9.66 -3.54
CA VAL A 24 24.03 8.42 -2.88
C VAL A 24 22.76 8.60 -2.07
N LEU A 25 22.46 9.84 -1.63
CA LEU A 25 21.25 10.15 -0.85
C LEU A 25 19.97 10.20 -1.69
N ASN A 26 20.06 10.26 -3.01
CA ASN A 26 18.91 10.25 -3.92
C ASN A 26 18.46 8.84 -4.31
N LYS A 27 18.48 7.87 -3.39
CA LYS A 27 17.56 6.75 -3.50
C LYS A 27 16.18 7.28 -3.13
N VAL A 28 15.52 7.93 -4.09
CA VAL A 28 14.07 8.09 -4.02
C VAL A 28 13.52 6.67 -4.05
N SER A 29 13.31 6.11 -2.89
CA SER A 29 12.40 4.99 -2.76
C SER A 29 11.06 5.51 -3.28
N PHE A 30 10.67 5.11 -4.47
CA PHE A 30 9.29 5.20 -4.89
C PHE A 30 8.51 4.22 -3.99
N ALA A 31 8.36 4.60 -2.73
CA ALA A 31 7.38 3.96 -1.88
C ALA A 31 6.03 4.33 -2.47
N CYS A 32 5.23 3.32 -2.80
CA CYS A 32 3.84 3.53 -3.15
C CYS A 32 3.17 4.36 -2.07
N ASP A 33 2.68 5.52 -2.43
CA ASP A 33 1.91 6.34 -1.50
C ASP A 33 0.41 6.07 -1.70
N PHE A 34 -0.10 5.05 -1.04
CA PHE A 34 -1.52 4.72 -1.08
C PHE A 34 -2.39 5.80 -0.42
N LEU A 35 -1.83 6.63 0.45
CA LEU A 35 -2.55 7.75 1.07
C LEU A 35 -2.83 8.89 0.07
N SER A 36 -2.12 8.91 -1.07
CA SER A 36 -2.36 9.87 -2.14
C SER A 36 -3.67 9.61 -2.91
N ILE A 37 -4.28 8.44 -2.75
CA ILE A 37 -5.58 8.14 -3.35
C ILE A 37 -6.65 8.98 -2.68
N ASN A 38 -7.41 9.71 -3.49
CA ASN A 38 -8.44 10.62 -2.99
C ASN A 38 -9.73 9.86 -2.66
N ILE A 39 -9.81 9.28 -1.45
CA ILE A 39 -11.05 8.65 -0.94
C ILE A 39 -12.17 9.71 -0.88
N GLY A 40 -13.35 9.39 -1.40
CA GLY A 40 -14.45 10.32 -1.64
C GLY A 40 -14.35 11.06 -2.98
N GLY A 41 -13.22 10.92 -3.70
CA GLY A 41 -13.05 11.44 -5.06
C GLY A 41 -13.82 10.64 -6.10
N ASN A 42 -13.94 11.20 -7.32
CA ASN A 42 -14.61 10.53 -8.42
C ASN A 42 -13.79 9.32 -8.91
N LYS A 43 -14.47 8.23 -9.28
CA LYS A 43 -13.86 6.97 -9.78
C LYS A 43 -12.91 7.18 -10.96
N SER A 44 -13.17 8.17 -11.82
CA SER A 44 -12.32 8.47 -12.98
C SER A 44 -10.86 8.81 -12.63
N GLN A 45 -10.59 9.20 -11.39
CA GLN A 45 -9.23 9.49 -10.93
C GLN A 45 -8.34 8.24 -10.85
N ILE A 46 -8.93 7.06 -10.75
CA ILE A 46 -8.21 5.78 -10.66
C ILE A 46 -8.32 4.91 -11.92
N GLU A 47 -9.16 5.27 -12.90
CA GLU A 47 -9.33 4.51 -14.14
C GLU A 47 -8.03 4.30 -14.93
N LYS A 48 -7.07 5.21 -14.79
CA LYS A 48 -5.73 5.02 -15.39
C LYS A 48 -4.99 3.79 -14.88
N TYR A 49 -5.34 3.27 -13.70
CA TYR A 49 -4.74 2.08 -13.09
C TYR A 49 -5.59 0.83 -13.28
N PHE A 50 -6.90 0.98 -13.20
CA PHE A 50 -7.86 -0.14 -13.20
C PHE A 50 -8.51 -0.38 -14.57
N GLY A 51 -8.41 0.59 -15.49
CA GLY A 51 -9.20 0.63 -16.72
C GLY A 51 -10.55 1.30 -16.49
N PRO A 52 -11.39 1.36 -17.54
CA PRO A 52 -12.74 1.92 -17.42
C PRO A 52 -13.54 1.18 -16.33
N ILE A 53 -14.17 1.94 -15.44
CA ILE A 53 -14.97 1.41 -14.35
C ILE A 53 -16.44 1.60 -14.73
N GLU A 54 -17.06 0.52 -15.20
CA GLU A 54 -18.48 0.47 -15.47
C GLU A 54 -19.22 0.25 -14.13
N THR A 55 -20.11 1.14 -13.80
CA THR A 55 -21.07 0.96 -12.71
C THR A 55 -22.39 0.65 -13.37
N ASP A 56 -22.98 -0.49 -13.02
CA ASP A 56 -24.30 -0.86 -13.55
C ASP A 56 -25.36 0.14 -13.09
N GLU A 57 -25.67 1.09 -13.95
CA GLU A 57 -26.74 2.10 -13.69
C GLU A 57 -28.13 1.46 -13.60
N GLU A 58 -28.29 0.22 -14.08
CA GLU A 58 -29.58 -0.45 -14.25
C GLU A 58 -30.06 -1.23 -13.01
N ASN A 59 -29.21 -1.48 -12.01
CA ASN A 59 -29.55 -2.26 -10.81
C ASN A 59 -29.56 -1.44 -9.51
N THR A 60 -29.81 -0.15 -9.59
CA THR A 60 -29.81 0.75 -8.42
C THR A 60 -31.07 0.61 -7.53
N GLU A 61 -31.56 -0.60 -7.27
CA GLU A 61 -32.57 -0.82 -6.22
C GLU A 61 -31.97 -0.85 -4.80
N GLU A 62 -30.64 -1.06 -4.68
CA GLU A 62 -29.92 -0.97 -3.40
C GLU A 62 -29.07 0.31 -3.36
N PRO A 63 -29.39 1.30 -2.51
CA PRO A 63 -28.69 2.60 -2.49
C PRO A 63 -27.21 2.55 -2.05
N ASN A 64 -26.65 1.37 -1.85
CA ASN A 64 -25.30 1.16 -1.35
C ASN A 64 -24.52 0.08 -2.13
N ASP A 65 -24.81 -0.10 -3.41
CA ASP A 65 -24.10 -1.10 -4.20
C ASP A 65 -22.61 -0.75 -4.33
N VAL A 66 -21.74 -1.70 -3.98
CA VAL A 66 -20.31 -1.54 -4.01
C VAL A 66 -19.73 -2.23 -5.23
N THR A 67 -19.27 -1.44 -6.18
CA THR A 67 -18.50 -1.97 -7.32
C THR A 67 -17.05 -2.16 -6.91
N THR A 68 -16.53 -3.36 -7.10
CA THR A 68 -15.11 -3.67 -6.84
C THR A 68 -14.35 -3.87 -8.14
N VAL A 69 -13.23 -3.17 -8.30
CA VAL A 69 -12.32 -3.32 -9.43
C VAL A 69 -10.93 -3.70 -8.94
N SER A 70 -10.26 -4.59 -9.67
CA SER A 70 -8.96 -5.13 -9.26
C SER A 70 -7.89 -4.90 -10.32
N ALA A 71 -6.64 -4.73 -9.89
CA ALA A 71 -5.49 -4.63 -10.76
C ALA A 71 -4.26 -5.26 -10.07
N GLU A 72 -3.28 -5.65 -10.88
CA GLU A 72 -1.96 -6.00 -10.34
C GLU A 72 -1.31 -4.77 -9.70
N ILE A 73 -0.65 -4.97 -8.57
CA ILE A 73 -0.03 -3.87 -7.81
C ILE A 73 0.97 -3.07 -8.64
N ASP A 74 1.65 -3.70 -9.58
CA ASP A 74 2.66 -3.07 -10.44
C ASP A 74 2.09 -2.01 -11.38
N ARG A 75 0.80 -2.08 -11.70
CA ARG A 75 0.13 -1.01 -12.46
C ARG A 75 0.00 0.27 -11.66
N PHE A 76 -0.24 0.15 -10.38
CA PHE A 76 -0.37 1.27 -9.46
C PHE A 76 0.99 1.74 -8.97
N CYS A 77 1.86 0.81 -8.65
CA CYS A 77 3.15 1.03 -8.04
C CYS A 77 4.27 0.31 -8.80
N PRO A 78 4.65 0.78 -9.99
CA PRO A 78 5.73 0.16 -10.74
C PRO A 78 7.02 0.17 -9.93
N ASN A 79 7.72 -0.97 -9.92
CA ASN A 79 8.94 -1.21 -9.13
C ASN A 79 8.74 -1.19 -7.62
N SER A 80 7.53 -1.43 -7.13
CA SER A 80 7.31 -1.65 -5.71
C SER A 80 7.90 -2.97 -5.26
N ASN A 81 8.28 -3.05 -3.98
CA ASN A 81 8.70 -4.30 -3.37
C ASN A 81 7.52 -5.07 -2.77
N LEU A 82 6.28 -4.86 -3.28
CA LEU A 82 5.10 -5.52 -2.71
C LEU A 82 4.88 -6.94 -3.27
N GLY A 83 5.73 -7.37 -4.21
CA GLY A 83 5.73 -8.75 -4.71
C GLY A 83 4.42 -9.14 -5.40
N ASN A 84 3.98 -10.38 -5.20
CA ASN A 84 2.70 -10.88 -5.70
C ASN A 84 1.55 -10.35 -4.83
N SER A 85 1.12 -9.14 -5.10
CA SER A 85 -0.06 -8.55 -4.49
C SER A 85 -0.95 -7.96 -5.57
N PHE A 86 -2.23 -7.87 -5.29
CA PHE A 86 -3.14 -7.10 -6.12
C PHE A 86 -3.74 -5.96 -5.30
N ILE A 87 -4.20 -4.95 -6.01
CA ILE A 87 -4.92 -3.82 -5.43
C ILE A 87 -6.37 -3.87 -5.91
N GLN A 88 -7.28 -3.67 -5.00
CA GLN A 88 -8.71 -3.48 -5.28
C GLN A 88 -9.11 -2.05 -4.95
N ALA A 89 -10.04 -1.50 -5.71
CA ALA A 89 -10.71 -0.27 -5.36
C ALA A 89 -12.22 -0.54 -5.21
N PHE A 90 -12.79 0.03 -4.17
CA PHE A 90 -14.20 -0.04 -3.85
C PHE A 90 -14.86 1.27 -4.25
N ILE A 91 -15.88 1.19 -5.07
CA ILE A 91 -16.61 2.33 -5.61
C ILE A 91 -18.04 2.29 -5.10
N VAL A 92 -18.47 3.38 -4.50
CA VAL A 92 -19.84 3.60 -4.00
C VAL A 92 -20.36 4.90 -4.59
N ASN A 93 -21.47 4.87 -5.30
CA ASN A 93 -22.09 6.07 -5.92
C ASN A 93 -21.04 6.89 -6.71
N ASP A 94 -20.28 6.26 -7.61
CA ASP A 94 -19.22 6.87 -8.41
C ASP A 94 -18.06 7.50 -7.62
N LYS A 95 -17.99 7.25 -6.31
CA LYS A 95 -16.92 7.71 -5.43
C LYS A 95 -16.01 6.58 -5.03
N ILE A 96 -14.72 6.89 -4.92
CA ILE A 96 -13.73 5.97 -4.39
C ILE A 96 -13.99 5.83 -2.88
N ALA A 97 -14.57 4.71 -2.46
CA ALA A 97 -14.87 4.44 -1.06
C ALA A 97 -13.62 3.98 -0.30
N GLY A 98 -12.73 3.27 -0.97
CA GLY A 98 -11.50 2.77 -0.37
C GLY A 98 -10.68 1.94 -1.32
N ILE A 99 -9.57 1.46 -0.83
CA ILE A 99 -8.71 0.48 -1.50
C ILE A 99 -8.34 -0.64 -0.53
N SER A 100 -8.09 -1.81 -1.08
CA SER A 100 -7.45 -2.93 -0.40
C SER A 100 -6.25 -3.41 -1.20
N ILE A 101 -5.18 -3.80 -0.51
CA ILE A 101 -4.03 -4.47 -1.08
C ILE A 101 -3.93 -5.83 -0.41
N GLU A 102 -4.06 -6.90 -1.18
CA GLU A 102 -3.99 -8.26 -0.68
C GLU A 102 -2.77 -8.99 -1.25
N VAL A 103 -2.09 -9.75 -0.39
CA VAL A 103 -0.97 -10.60 -0.77
C VAL A 103 -1.47 -11.91 -1.36
N LEU A 104 -1.12 -12.19 -2.61
CA LEU A 104 -1.47 -13.43 -3.29
C LEU A 104 -0.62 -14.59 -2.78
N ASN A 105 -1.03 -15.18 -1.67
CA ASN A 105 -0.40 -16.35 -1.11
C ASN A 105 -0.83 -17.62 -1.85
N GLY A 106 0.15 -18.42 -2.25
CA GLY A 106 -0.12 -19.80 -2.64
C GLY A 106 -0.42 -20.68 -1.40
N THR A 107 -0.60 -21.97 -1.63
CA THR A 107 -0.91 -22.96 -0.56
C THR A 107 0.12 -23.00 0.58
N ASN A 108 1.33 -22.50 0.35
CA ASN A 108 2.44 -22.49 1.30
C ASN A 108 2.63 -21.15 2.01
N ASN A 109 1.79 -20.16 1.75
CA ASN A 109 1.86 -18.80 2.31
C ASN A 109 3.22 -18.12 2.07
N GLU A 110 3.84 -18.37 0.91
CA GLU A 110 5.23 -17.97 0.64
C GLU A 110 5.42 -16.46 0.53
N GLU A 111 4.43 -15.77 -0.03
CA GLU A 111 4.53 -14.31 -0.20
C GLU A 111 4.47 -13.58 1.15
N SER A 112 3.57 -13.96 2.04
CA SER A 112 3.52 -13.37 3.39
C SER A 112 4.76 -13.70 4.24
N LYS A 113 5.46 -14.82 3.97
CA LYS A 113 6.74 -15.12 4.63
C LYS A 113 7.83 -14.10 4.29
N LYS A 114 7.77 -13.46 3.13
CA LYS A 114 8.67 -12.38 2.72
C LYS A 114 8.46 -11.09 3.51
N LYS A 115 7.32 -10.97 4.22
CA LYS A 115 6.94 -9.80 5.04
C LYS A 115 6.92 -8.48 4.27
N LEU A 116 6.62 -8.49 2.98
CA LEU A 116 6.70 -7.30 2.14
C LEU A 116 5.64 -6.27 2.55
N LEU A 117 4.37 -6.69 2.67
CA LEU A 117 3.29 -5.81 3.10
C LEU A 117 3.45 -5.40 4.57
N TYR A 118 3.86 -6.32 5.46
CA TYR A 118 4.21 -6.01 6.85
C TYR A 118 5.29 -4.92 6.93
N ASN A 119 6.38 -5.07 6.17
CA ASN A 119 7.46 -4.08 6.15
C ASN A 119 6.99 -2.75 5.59
N TYR A 120 6.12 -2.77 4.58
CA TYR A 120 5.52 -1.57 4.02
C TYR A 120 4.73 -0.80 5.10
N VAL A 121 3.77 -1.45 5.77
CA VAL A 121 2.91 -0.79 6.76
C VAL A 121 3.70 -0.30 7.97
N THR A 122 4.67 -1.07 8.45
CA THR A 122 5.49 -0.65 9.60
C THR A 122 6.43 0.50 9.29
N SER A 123 6.88 0.62 8.04
CA SER A 123 7.74 1.72 7.58
C SER A 123 6.96 3.01 7.32
N ASN A 124 5.70 2.92 6.87
CA ASN A 124 4.92 4.07 6.45
C ASN A 124 3.91 4.55 7.51
N TYR A 125 3.34 3.63 8.30
CA TYR A 125 2.25 3.97 9.23
C TYR A 125 2.61 3.78 10.70
N GLY A 126 3.66 3.04 10.99
CA GLY A 126 4.18 2.87 12.34
C GLY A 126 4.18 1.42 12.83
N LYS A 127 4.77 1.21 13.99
CA LYS A 127 5.01 -0.13 14.53
C LYS A 127 3.71 -0.85 14.89
N ILE A 128 3.74 -2.17 14.71
CA ILE A 128 2.74 -3.08 15.24
C ILE A 128 3.27 -3.61 16.58
N GLU A 129 2.58 -3.28 17.66
CA GLU A 129 2.94 -3.74 18.99
C GLU A 129 2.83 -5.28 19.07
N ASN A 130 3.77 -5.91 19.76
CA ASN A 130 3.88 -7.38 19.90
C ASN A 130 4.22 -8.17 18.62
N SER A 131 4.59 -7.53 17.55
CA SER A 131 4.87 -8.18 16.26
C SER A 131 6.29 -8.75 16.14
N THR A 132 7.06 -8.85 17.23
CA THR A 132 8.36 -9.56 17.23
C THR A 132 8.19 -11.05 16.95
N ASN A 133 7.00 -11.61 17.16
CA ASN A 133 6.67 -12.96 16.78
C ASN A 133 6.44 -13.06 15.26
N PRO A 134 7.23 -13.85 14.50
CA PRO A 134 7.03 -14.03 13.06
C PRO A 134 5.67 -14.68 12.71
N ASN A 135 5.04 -15.34 13.66
CA ASN A 135 3.73 -15.97 13.53
C ASN A 135 2.60 -15.06 14.05
N TRP A 136 2.87 -13.76 14.27
CA TRP A 136 1.85 -12.82 14.68
C TRP A 136 0.69 -12.82 13.68
N THR A 137 -0.52 -12.88 14.20
CA THR A 137 -1.78 -12.70 13.48
C THR A 137 -2.65 -11.73 14.26
N GLY A 138 -3.47 -10.98 13.55
CA GLY A 138 -4.34 -9.97 14.14
C GLY A 138 -4.51 -8.78 13.21
N TYR A 139 -5.07 -7.73 13.77
CA TYR A 139 -5.33 -6.47 13.07
C TYR A 139 -4.62 -5.33 13.77
N LYS A 140 -4.19 -4.36 12.99
CA LYS A 140 -3.69 -3.07 13.48
C LYS A 140 -4.34 -1.95 12.70
N MET A 141 -4.80 -0.94 13.42
CA MET A 141 -5.42 0.26 12.85
C MET A 141 -4.56 1.48 13.11
N TRP A 142 -4.58 2.40 12.16
CA TRP A 142 -4.03 3.75 12.26
C TRP A 142 -5.03 4.74 11.69
N SER A 143 -5.10 5.95 12.28
CA SER A 143 -5.82 7.10 11.71
C SER A 143 -4.81 8.17 11.35
N ILE A 144 -4.63 8.43 10.06
CA ILE A 144 -3.61 9.36 9.54
C ILE A 144 -4.26 10.27 8.50
N GLY A 145 -4.26 11.57 8.75
CA GLY A 145 -4.74 12.57 7.77
C GLY A 145 -6.20 12.37 7.36
N GLY A 146 -7.06 11.89 8.27
CA GLY A 146 -8.47 11.59 7.98
C GLY A 146 -8.70 10.28 7.23
N ARG A 147 -7.64 9.45 7.10
CA ARG A 147 -7.73 8.08 6.57
C ARG A 147 -7.70 7.09 7.71
N GLU A 148 -8.56 6.09 7.60
CA GLU A 148 -8.53 4.89 8.43
C GLU A 148 -7.77 3.82 7.65
N ILE A 149 -6.75 3.26 8.29
CA ILE A 149 -5.82 2.29 7.70
C ILE A 149 -5.89 1.04 8.56
N ILE A 150 -6.24 -0.09 7.96
CA ILE A 150 -6.32 -1.38 8.64
C ILE A 150 -5.34 -2.34 7.98
N TYR A 151 -4.41 -2.87 8.74
CA TYR A 151 -3.58 -4.01 8.31
C TYR A 151 -4.03 -5.24 9.07
N GLY A 152 -4.38 -6.27 8.32
CA GLY A 152 -4.79 -7.57 8.82
C GLY A 152 -3.84 -8.68 8.39
N LYS A 153 -3.64 -9.65 9.28
CA LYS A 153 -2.94 -10.89 9.00
C LYS A 153 -3.63 -12.01 9.75
N THR A 154 -4.39 -12.84 9.04
CA THR A 154 -5.25 -13.86 9.65
C THR A 154 -5.12 -15.19 8.92
N TYR A 155 -5.49 -16.28 9.59
CA TYR A 155 -5.54 -17.61 8.98
C TYR A 155 -6.99 -17.98 8.68
N GLN A 156 -7.30 -18.12 7.40
CA GLN A 156 -8.54 -18.73 6.94
C GLN A 156 -8.41 -20.25 7.02
N ARG A 157 -9.40 -20.92 7.61
CA ARG A 157 -9.42 -22.39 7.79
C ARG A 157 -8.14 -22.94 8.43
N LYS A 158 -7.46 -22.15 9.28
CA LYS A 158 -6.20 -22.50 9.98
C LYS A 158 -5.03 -22.87 9.03
N LYS A 159 -5.15 -22.64 7.75
CA LYS A 159 -4.16 -23.06 6.74
C LYS A 159 -3.72 -21.91 5.85
N PHE A 160 -4.66 -21.18 5.32
CA PHE A 160 -4.37 -20.12 4.35
C PHE A 160 -4.20 -18.80 5.08
N LEU A 161 -3.05 -18.17 4.89
CA LEU A 161 -2.79 -16.87 5.47
C LEU A 161 -3.31 -15.78 4.52
N ILE A 162 -4.20 -14.96 5.02
CA ILE A 162 -4.64 -13.73 4.37
C ILE A 162 -3.83 -12.59 4.99
N GLU A 163 -3.21 -11.80 4.16
CA GLU A 163 -2.49 -10.60 4.56
C GLU A 163 -2.96 -9.45 3.68
N GLU A 164 -3.55 -8.45 4.32
CA GLU A 164 -4.27 -7.38 3.66
C GLU A 164 -4.00 -6.02 4.31
N LEU A 165 -4.04 -4.97 3.50
CA LEU A 165 -4.02 -3.58 3.92
C LEU A 165 -5.21 -2.86 3.31
N GLN A 166 -6.12 -2.38 4.14
CA GLN A 166 -7.28 -1.57 3.72
C GLN A 166 -7.06 -0.11 4.08
N ILE A 167 -7.46 0.79 3.18
CA ILE A 167 -7.40 2.24 3.39
C ILE A 167 -8.71 2.85 2.94
N SER A 168 -9.36 3.56 3.86
CA SER A 168 -10.62 4.26 3.60
C SER A 168 -10.67 5.54 4.47
N ASN A 169 -11.84 6.08 4.70
CA ASN A 169 -12.11 7.08 5.72
C ASN A 169 -13.31 6.61 6.57
N ALA A 170 -13.63 7.33 7.63
CA ALA A 170 -14.71 6.95 8.55
C ALA A 170 -16.08 6.83 7.87
N GLU A 171 -16.32 7.59 6.81
CA GLU A 171 -17.58 7.58 6.06
C GLU A 171 -17.77 6.28 5.26
N TYR A 172 -16.70 5.81 4.61
CA TYR A 172 -16.77 4.68 3.68
C TYR A 172 -16.28 3.35 4.27
N MET A 173 -15.61 3.36 5.43
CA MET A 173 -15.10 2.15 6.06
C MET A 173 -16.15 1.03 6.23
N PRO A 174 -17.42 1.32 6.58
CA PRO A 174 -18.45 0.28 6.70
C PRO A 174 -18.65 -0.53 5.41
N TYR A 175 -18.54 0.11 4.25
CA TYR A 175 -18.70 -0.58 2.96
C TYR A 175 -17.59 -1.58 2.63
N LEU A 176 -16.41 -1.42 3.22
CA LEU A 176 -15.29 -2.35 3.02
C LEU A 176 -15.44 -3.58 3.92
N ILE A 177 -15.92 -3.38 5.15
CA ILE A 177 -16.06 -4.44 6.15
C ILE A 177 -17.22 -5.38 5.83
N ASP A 178 -18.35 -4.83 5.36
CA ASP A 178 -19.57 -5.61 5.09
C ASP A 178 -19.45 -6.48 3.83
N ASN A 179 -18.45 -6.23 2.98
CA ASN A 179 -18.19 -7.01 1.76
C ASN A 179 -17.18 -8.16 1.96
N GLU A 180 -16.72 -8.42 3.18
CA GLU A 180 -15.98 -9.65 3.44
C GLU A 180 -16.93 -10.85 3.25
N PRO A 181 -16.54 -11.87 2.45
CA PRO A 181 -17.37 -13.05 2.28
C PRO A 181 -17.59 -13.70 3.66
N ASN A 182 -18.85 -13.78 4.07
CA ASN A 182 -19.21 -14.52 5.28
C ASN A 182 -18.73 -15.96 5.12
N ASP A 183 -17.68 -16.34 5.83
CA ASP A 183 -17.21 -17.73 5.94
C ASP A 183 -18.27 -18.53 6.73
N GLU A 184 -19.29 -19.10 6.03
CA GLU A 184 -20.10 -20.18 6.54
C GLU A 184 -19.35 -21.53 6.49
#